data_b97ca342d8c90144cd33f73375dcda4e
#
_entry.id   b97ca342d8c90144cd33f73375dcda4e
#
_cell.length_a   1.000
_cell.length_b   1.000
_cell.length_c   1.000
_cell.angle_alpha   90.00
_cell.angle_beta   90.00
_cell.angle_gamma   90.00
#
_symmetry.space_group_name_H-M   'P 1'
#
loop_
_entity.id
_entity.type
_entity.pdbx_description
1 polymer ?
#
loop_
_entity_poly.entity_id
_entity_poly.type
_entity_poly.pdbx_seq_one_letter_code
_entity_poly.pdbx_strand_id
1 'polypeptide(L)'
;MRDELLASVYAPPRTKEPWRLEDRLPGYDLRYFSYGRRALAEGLRAAGLEPGAKVLLPEFICRALLSSLAAVQASPVYYPVGPDLAPAQDPSLWPKAQAVVAVDYFGFPQDLAPFRAY
;
A
#
# COMPACT_ATOMS: atom_id res chain seq x y z
N MET A 1 -3.05 14.93 -29.03
CA MET A 1 -1.67 14.42 -28.85
C MET A 1 -1.35 13.98 -27.41
N ARG A 2 -1.89 14.64 -26.38
CA ARG A 2 -1.67 14.21 -24.99
C ARG A 2 -2.51 12.98 -24.58
N ASP A 3 -3.69 12.81 -25.14
CA ASP A 3 -4.59 11.70 -24.79
C ASP A 3 -4.13 10.35 -25.37
N GLU A 4 -3.53 10.35 -26.54
CA GLU A 4 -2.96 9.13 -27.13
C GLU A 4 -1.73 8.61 -26.38
N LEU A 5 -0.90 9.51 -25.84
CA LEU A 5 0.26 9.14 -25.02
C LEU A 5 -0.14 8.53 -23.68
N LEU A 6 -1.16 9.08 -23.02
CA LEU A 6 -1.67 8.53 -21.76
C LEU A 6 -2.35 7.17 -21.97
N ALA A 7 -3.13 7.01 -23.04
CA ALA A 7 -3.77 5.75 -23.36
C ALA A 7 -2.74 4.64 -23.69
N SER A 8 -1.63 4.98 -24.36
CA SER A 8 -0.58 4.01 -24.69
C SER A 8 0.24 3.56 -23.47
N VAL A 9 0.37 4.42 -22.45
CA VAL A 9 1.11 4.10 -21.23
C VAL A 9 0.31 3.16 -20.30
N TYR A 10 -1.01 3.29 -20.30
CA TYR A 10 -1.87 2.54 -19.38
C TYR A 10 -2.61 1.35 -20.00
N ALA A 11 -2.58 1.23 -21.32
CA ALA A 11 -3.18 0.08 -21.97
C ALA A 11 -2.20 -1.12 -21.94
N PRO A 12 -2.49 -2.19 -21.21
CA PRO A 12 -1.66 -3.37 -21.28
C PRO A 12 -1.70 -3.96 -22.69
N PRO A 13 -0.60 -4.57 -23.17
CA PRO A 13 -0.59 -5.22 -24.48
C PRO A 13 -1.73 -6.24 -24.52
N ARG A 14 -2.53 -6.20 -25.58
CA ARG A 14 -3.57 -7.20 -25.83
C ARG A 14 -2.89 -8.52 -26.12
N THR A 15 -2.79 -9.38 -25.13
CA THR A 15 -2.35 -10.75 -25.31
C THR A 15 -3.51 -11.57 -25.87
N LYS A 16 -3.24 -12.50 -26.76
CA LYS A 16 -4.27 -13.42 -27.32
C LYS A 16 -4.81 -14.38 -26.27
N GLU A 17 -4.10 -14.57 -25.16
CA GLU A 17 -4.51 -15.41 -24.06
C GLU A 17 -5.00 -14.56 -22.88
N PRO A 18 -6.12 -14.92 -22.26
CA PRO A 18 -6.61 -14.21 -21.08
C PRO A 18 -5.61 -14.39 -19.94
N TRP A 19 -4.97 -13.29 -19.55
CA TRP A 19 -4.09 -13.26 -18.39
C TRP A 19 -4.94 -13.08 -17.13
N ARG A 20 -4.76 -13.95 -16.15
CA ARG A 20 -5.44 -13.89 -14.85
C ARG A 20 -4.43 -13.81 -13.73
N LEU A 21 -4.68 -12.92 -12.77
CA LEU A 21 -3.82 -12.75 -11.61
C LEU A 21 -3.87 -13.99 -10.70
N GLU A 22 -5.00 -14.67 -10.65
CA GLU A 22 -5.22 -15.92 -9.90
C GLU A 22 -4.24 -17.03 -10.32
N ASP A 23 -3.90 -17.08 -11.60
CA ASP A 23 -2.95 -18.07 -12.15
C ASP A 23 -1.52 -17.84 -11.68
N ARG A 24 -1.23 -16.58 -11.26
CA ARG A 24 0.10 -16.15 -10.77
C ARG A 24 0.23 -16.22 -9.26
N LEU A 25 -0.89 -16.25 -8.55
CA LEU A 25 -0.96 -16.24 -7.08
C LEU A 25 -1.80 -17.42 -6.58
N PRO A 26 -1.41 -18.67 -6.87
CA PRO A 26 -2.14 -19.83 -6.42
C PRO A 26 -2.14 -19.91 -4.87
N GLY A 27 -3.27 -20.21 -4.29
CA GLY A 27 -3.43 -20.32 -2.83
C GLY A 27 -3.72 -19.01 -2.10
N TYR A 28 -3.85 -17.89 -2.83
CA TYR A 28 -4.28 -16.60 -2.27
C TYR A 28 -5.79 -16.39 -2.51
N ASP A 29 -6.50 -15.89 -1.50
CA ASP A 29 -7.86 -15.36 -1.64
C ASP A 29 -7.79 -13.95 -2.21
N LEU A 30 -8.01 -13.79 -3.51
CA LEU A 30 -7.92 -12.53 -4.21
C LEU A 30 -9.25 -11.80 -4.18
N ARG A 31 -9.23 -10.53 -3.77
CA ARG A 31 -10.38 -9.65 -3.77
C ARG A 31 -10.08 -8.39 -4.56
N TYR A 32 -11.01 -7.99 -5.41
CA TYR A 32 -10.86 -6.87 -6.32
C TYR A 32 -11.71 -5.68 -5.85
N PHE A 33 -11.11 -4.50 -5.93
CA PHE A 33 -11.75 -3.24 -5.54
C PHE A 33 -11.56 -2.19 -6.64
N SER A 34 -12.50 -1.26 -6.73
CA SER A 34 -12.43 -0.15 -7.70
C SER A 34 -11.23 0.76 -7.46
N TYR A 35 -10.73 0.84 -6.22
CA TYR A 35 -9.64 1.72 -5.82
C TYR A 35 -8.76 1.04 -4.77
N GLY A 36 -7.43 1.27 -4.86
CA GLY A 36 -6.46 0.77 -3.88
C GLY A 36 -6.76 1.22 -2.45
N ARG A 37 -7.27 2.46 -2.26
CA ARG A 37 -7.66 2.94 -0.93
C ARG A 37 -8.83 2.14 -0.30
N ARG A 38 -9.73 1.57 -1.10
CA ARG A 38 -10.76 0.66 -0.59
C ARG A 38 -10.19 -0.70 -0.23
N ALA A 39 -9.29 -1.22 -1.08
CA ALA A 39 -8.59 -2.45 -0.79
C ALA A 39 -7.81 -2.37 0.52
N LEU A 40 -7.10 -1.25 0.77
CA LEU A 40 -6.39 -1.03 2.01
C LEU A 40 -7.34 -0.99 3.23
N ALA A 41 -8.45 -0.27 3.14
CA ALA A 41 -9.43 -0.22 4.24
C ALA A 41 -9.95 -1.62 4.60
N GLU A 42 -10.31 -2.42 3.60
CA GLU A 42 -10.75 -3.80 3.82
C GLU A 42 -9.63 -4.71 4.33
N GLY A 43 -8.39 -4.51 3.86
CA GLY A 43 -7.22 -5.22 4.37
C GLY A 43 -6.98 -4.94 5.85
N LEU A 44 -7.08 -3.67 6.28
CA LEU A 44 -6.94 -3.28 7.68
C LEU A 44 -8.05 -3.88 8.56
N ARG A 45 -9.30 -3.91 8.07
CA ARG A 45 -10.40 -4.62 8.78
C ARG A 45 -10.15 -6.10 8.90
N ALA A 46 -9.72 -6.74 7.81
CA ALA A 46 -9.42 -8.17 7.79
C ALA A 46 -8.26 -8.54 8.70
N ALA A 47 -7.30 -7.62 8.90
CA ALA A 47 -6.20 -7.75 9.85
C ALA A 47 -6.63 -7.54 11.31
N GLY A 48 -7.90 -7.25 11.58
CA GLY A 48 -8.43 -7.06 12.93
C GLY A 48 -8.12 -5.69 13.55
N LEU A 49 -7.90 -4.67 12.72
CA LEU A 49 -7.64 -3.32 13.23
C LEU A 49 -8.89 -2.74 13.89
N GLU A 50 -8.79 -2.41 15.16
CA GLU A 50 -9.89 -1.85 15.95
C GLU A 50 -10.03 -0.33 15.73
N PRO A 51 -11.25 0.24 15.86
CA PRO A 51 -11.45 1.69 15.85
C PRO A 51 -10.59 2.40 16.91
N GLY A 52 -9.99 3.53 16.54
CA GLY A 52 -9.07 4.28 17.37
C GLY A 52 -7.61 3.82 17.31
N ALA A 53 -7.33 2.74 16.59
CA ALA A 53 -5.96 2.26 16.37
C ALA A 53 -5.12 3.29 15.60
N LYS A 54 -3.81 3.22 15.80
CA LYS A 54 -2.83 3.98 15.00
C LYS A 54 -2.28 3.13 13.90
N VAL A 55 -2.09 3.73 12.72
CA VAL A 55 -1.44 3.10 11.57
C VAL A 55 -0.22 3.93 11.20
N LEU A 56 0.93 3.27 11.15
CA LEU A 56 2.19 3.90 10.79
C LEU A 56 2.31 3.93 9.26
N LEU A 57 2.47 5.12 8.71
CA LEU A 57 2.59 5.41 7.29
C LEU A 57 3.94 6.02 6.98
N PRO A 58 4.47 5.85 5.76
CA PRO A 58 5.59 6.68 5.32
C PRO A 58 5.18 8.15 5.20
N GLU A 59 6.07 9.08 5.51
CA GLU A 59 5.81 10.51 5.32
C GLU A 59 5.58 10.88 3.86
N PHE A 60 6.24 10.19 2.94
CA PHE A 60 6.06 10.37 1.51
C PHE A 60 4.93 9.46 1.00
N ILE A 61 3.69 9.91 1.12
CA ILE A 61 2.51 9.15 0.70
C ILE A 61 1.42 10.06 0.13
N CYS A 62 0.63 9.52 -0.80
CA CYS A 62 -0.53 10.20 -1.32
C CYS A 62 -1.60 10.40 -0.24
N ARG A 63 -2.10 11.62 -0.09
CA ARG A 63 -3.15 11.97 0.87
C ARG A 63 -4.45 11.15 0.72
N ALA A 64 -4.70 10.61 -0.47
CA ALA A 64 -5.85 9.74 -0.71
C ALA A 64 -5.85 8.48 0.19
N LEU A 65 -4.68 8.04 0.68
CA LEU A 65 -4.55 6.93 1.60
C LEU A 65 -5.20 7.21 2.97
N LEU A 66 -5.24 8.47 3.39
CA LEU A 66 -5.87 8.86 4.66
C LEU A 66 -7.36 8.55 4.70
N SER A 67 -8.02 8.51 3.54
CA SER A 67 -9.42 8.09 3.46
C SER A 67 -9.62 6.61 3.83
N SER A 68 -8.62 5.77 3.61
CA SER A 68 -8.64 4.35 4.03
C SER A 68 -8.63 4.23 5.55
N LEU A 69 -7.81 5.06 6.21
CA LEU A 69 -7.74 5.09 7.67
C LEU A 69 -9.03 5.65 8.27
N ALA A 70 -9.56 6.74 7.71
CA ALA A 70 -10.83 7.30 8.14
C ALA A 70 -11.98 6.27 8.06
N ALA A 71 -12.00 5.47 7.00
CA ALA A 71 -13.02 4.43 6.80
C ALA A 71 -12.97 3.32 7.87
N VAL A 72 -11.85 3.12 8.54
CA VAL A 72 -11.67 2.15 9.64
C VAL A 72 -11.50 2.84 10.99
N GLN A 73 -11.76 4.15 11.07
CA GLN A 73 -11.63 4.97 12.28
C GLN A 73 -10.22 4.89 12.91
N ALA A 74 -9.19 4.74 12.09
CA ALA A 74 -7.79 4.74 12.51
C ALA A 74 -7.15 6.12 12.34
N SER A 75 -6.09 6.38 13.10
CA SER A 75 -5.30 7.61 13.06
C SER A 75 -3.92 7.35 12.45
N PRO A 76 -3.43 8.24 11.56
CA PRO A 76 -2.09 8.10 11.01
C PRO A 76 -1.02 8.54 12.01
N VAL A 77 0.09 7.83 12.02
CA VAL A 77 1.39 8.26 12.53
C VAL A 77 2.43 7.99 11.43
N TYR A 78 3.59 8.63 11.46
CA TYR A 78 4.47 8.63 10.31
C TYR A 78 5.89 8.20 10.65
N TYR A 79 6.54 7.49 9.71
CA TYR A 79 7.98 7.27 9.70
C TYR A 79 8.64 8.02 8.53
N PRO A 80 9.87 8.54 8.73
CA PRO A 80 10.55 9.28 7.68
C PRO A 80 11.05 8.38 6.56
N VAL A 81 11.03 8.91 5.35
CA VAL A 81 11.51 8.24 4.13
C VAL A 81 12.67 9.01 3.55
N GLY A 82 13.75 8.31 3.21
CA GLY A 82 14.94 8.89 2.62
C GLY A 82 14.82 9.15 1.11
N PRO A 83 15.86 9.76 0.52
CA PRO A 83 15.89 10.01 -0.93
C PRO A 83 15.87 8.72 -1.79
N ASP A 84 16.27 7.61 -1.22
CA ASP A 84 16.23 6.27 -1.80
C ASP A 84 14.85 5.59 -1.67
N LEU A 85 13.86 6.32 -1.11
CA LEU A 85 12.51 5.84 -0.83
C LEU A 85 12.42 4.69 0.20
N ALA A 86 13.50 4.46 0.93
CA ALA A 86 13.55 3.54 2.07
C ALA A 86 13.32 4.29 3.40
N PRO A 87 12.95 3.58 4.48
CA PRO A 87 12.89 4.20 5.81
C PRO A 87 14.22 4.85 6.21
N ALA A 88 14.18 6.11 6.63
CA ALA A 88 15.38 6.90 6.96
C ALA A 88 15.81 6.78 8.43
N GLN A 89 15.04 6.07 9.25
CA GLN A 89 15.31 5.89 10.68
C GLN A 89 15.24 4.41 11.08
N ASP A 90 15.94 4.10 12.16
CA ASP A 90 15.80 2.80 12.82
C ASP A 90 14.35 2.59 13.27
N PRO A 91 13.77 1.39 13.06
CA PRO A 91 12.39 1.08 13.46
C PRO A 91 12.10 1.26 14.95
N SER A 92 13.12 1.15 15.81
CA SER A 92 12.96 1.39 17.25
C SER A 92 12.60 2.83 17.62
N LEU A 93 12.85 3.77 16.71
CA LEU A 93 12.54 5.19 16.87
C LEU A 93 11.17 5.58 16.29
N TRP A 94 10.49 4.66 15.63
CA TRP A 94 9.20 4.94 15.04
C TRP A 94 8.10 5.06 16.10
N PRO A 95 7.08 5.92 15.86
CA PRO A 95 5.92 6.01 16.73
C PRO A 95 5.21 4.66 16.86
N LYS A 96 4.74 4.31 18.04
CA LYS A 96 3.99 3.07 18.27
C LYS A 96 2.65 3.08 17.53
N ALA A 97 2.38 2.00 16.80
CA ALA A 97 1.15 1.79 16.07
C ALA A 97 0.76 0.30 16.07
N GLN A 98 -0.48 0.00 15.69
CA GLN A 98 -1.01 -1.37 15.61
C GLN A 98 -0.80 -1.99 14.23
N ALA A 99 -0.54 -1.17 13.23
CA ALA A 99 -0.23 -1.63 11.87
C ALA A 99 0.79 -0.68 11.23
N VAL A 100 1.58 -1.20 10.31
CA VAL A 100 2.51 -0.41 9.49
C VAL A 100 2.25 -0.68 8.00
N VAL A 101 2.30 0.38 7.21
CA VAL A 101 2.19 0.32 5.75
C VAL A 101 3.57 0.50 5.13
N ALA A 102 4.06 -0.53 4.48
CA ALA A 102 5.21 -0.47 3.59
C ALA A 102 4.74 -0.21 2.17
N VAL A 103 5.43 0.66 1.44
CA VAL A 103 5.05 1.06 0.08
C VAL A 103 6.15 0.65 -0.89
N ASP A 104 5.81 -0.17 -1.87
CA ASP A 104 6.68 -0.49 -3.00
C ASP A 104 6.59 0.65 -4.03
N TYR A 105 7.31 1.75 -3.77
CA TYR A 105 7.29 2.92 -4.62
C TYR A 105 7.66 2.57 -6.06
N PHE A 106 6.80 2.97 -6.99
CA PHE A 106 6.97 2.72 -8.44
C PHE A 106 7.13 1.23 -8.80
N GLY A 107 6.68 0.32 -7.94
CA GLY A 107 6.79 -1.13 -8.14
C GLY A 107 8.14 -1.73 -7.74
N PHE A 108 9.03 -0.95 -7.13
CA PHE A 108 10.29 -1.47 -6.57
C PHE A 108 10.05 -2.05 -5.17
N PRO A 109 10.37 -3.34 -4.94
CA PRO A 109 10.14 -3.98 -3.65
C PRO A 109 10.93 -3.32 -2.52
N GLN A 110 10.27 -3.10 -1.39
CA GLN A 110 10.92 -2.66 -0.16
C GLN A 110 11.61 -3.85 0.54
N ASP A 111 12.72 -3.57 1.22
CA ASP A 111 13.19 -4.48 2.25
C ASP A 111 12.20 -4.50 3.41
N LEU A 112 11.61 -5.66 3.67
CA LEU A 112 10.60 -5.83 4.73
C LEU A 112 11.22 -6.11 6.10
N ALA A 113 12.53 -6.28 6.22
CA ALA A 113 13.19 -6.57 7.50
C ALA A 113 12.94 -5.48 8.55
N PRO A 114 13.07 -4.16 8.25
CA PRO A 114 12.78 -3.10 9.20
C PRO A 114 11.32 -3.12 9.71
N PHE A 115 10.37 -3.41 8.82
CA PHE A 115 8.94 -3.46 9.15
C PHE A 115 8.55 -4.66 9.99
N ARG A 116 9.25 -5.79 9.84
CA ARG A 116 9.05 -6.99 10.67
C ARG A 116 9.70 -6.88 12.04
N ALA A 117 10.76 -6.06 12.16
CA ALA A 117 11.43 -5.79 13.42
C ALA A 117 10.67 -4.80 14.32
N TYR A 118 9.78 -3.98 13.72
CA TYR A 118 8.91 -3.03 14.41
C TYR A 118 7.76 -3.73 15.15
#